data_a7f086be2a7be7a2fe9cf166decc265f
#
_entry.id   a7f086be2a7be7a2fe9cf166decc265f
#
_cell.length_a   1.000
_cell.length_b   1.000
_cell.length_c   1.000
_cell.angle_alpha   90.00
_cell.angle_beta   90.00
_cell.angle_gamma   90.00
#
_symmetry.space_group_name_H-M   'P 1'
#
loop_
_entity.id
_entity.type
_entity.pdbx_description
1 polymer ?
#
loop_
_entity_poly.entity_id
_entity_poly.type
_entity_poly.pdbx_seq_one_letter_code
_entity_poly.pdbx_strand_id
1 'polypeptide(L)'
;MKISMGFDSFKAIMKACKPFISKDNARPILQTIKLNCSDGYCIASACDGFKLINFKVPCSADNGVLCIPIIKTPTKGTQVIITDNEKEITFDFITEKQVVRKIEGEAFKTEGFITNDEPTIRIGFNPKLLKDALDGFTDEKIVKIDVIDERKGFILRGTNKEALVLPVYLRK
;
A
#
# COMPACT_ATOMS: atom_id res chain seq x y z
N MET A 1 -18.34 -5.21 -12.30
CA MET A 1 -18.19 -4.35 -11.11
C MET A 1 -17.83 -2.94 -11.55
N LYS A 2 -18.42 -1.91 -10.92
CA LYS A 2 -18.10 -0.50 -11.21
C LYS A 2 -17.73 0.21 -9.90
N ILE A 3 -16.59 0.90 -9.89
CA ILE A 3 -16.06 1.62 -8.73
C ILE A 3 -15.86 3.07 -9.12
N SER A 4 -16.33 4.00 -8.30
CA SER A 4 -16.13 5.43 -8.47
C SER A 4 -15.48 6.03 -7.23
N MET A 5 -14.39 6.78 -7.39
CA MET A 5 -13.69 7.46 -6.30
C MET A 5 -13.07 8.77 -6.75
N GLY A 6 -12.74 9.62 -5.79
CA GLY A 6 -12.03 10.87 -6.06
C GLY A 6 -10.67 10.62 -6.71
N PHE A 7 -10.29 11.47 -7.65
CA PHE A 7 -9.04 11.36 -8.41
C PHE A 7 -7.81 11.39 -7.49
N ASP A 8 -7.80 12.26 -6.49
CA ASP A 8 -6.68 12.36 -5.53
C ASP A 8 -6.54 11.09 -4.69
N SER A 9 -7.65 10.48 -4.28
CA SER A 9 -7.66 9.18 -3.59
C SER A 9 -7.06 8.08 -4.47
N PHE A 10 -7.47 8.01 -5.74
CA PHE A 10 -6.94 7.06 -6.70
C PHE A 10 -5.43 7.25 -6.93
N LYS A 11 -5.00 8.49 -7.14
CA LYS A 11 -3.58 8.85 -7.31
C LYS A 11 -2.75 8.48 -6.07
N ALA A 12 -3.29 8.70 -4.87
CA ALA A 12 -2.65 8.31 -3.62
C ALA A 12 -2.51 6.79 -3.50
N ILE A 13 -3.56 6.02 -3.85
CA ILE A 13 -3.51 4.55 -3.93
C ILE A 13 -2.38 4.11 -4.87
N MET A 14 -2.35 4.60 -6.10
CA MET A 14 -1.33 4.23 -7.08
C MET A 14 0.09 4.49 -6.56
N LYS A 15 0.30 5.65 -5.91
CA LYS A 15 1.60 6.03 -5.33
C LYS A 15 1.97 5.15 -4.14
N ALA A 16 1.03 4.92 -3.21
CA ALA A 16 1.28 4.18 -1.97
C ALA A 16 1.48 2.67 -2.22
N CYS A 17 0.68 2.08 -3.12
CA CYS A 17 0.72 0.65 -3.39
C CYS A 17 1.88 0.22 -4.31
N LYS A 18 2.35 1.11 -5.20
CA LYS A 18 3.41 0.80 -6.17
C LYS A 18 4.66 0.15 -5.58
N PRO A 19 5.21 0.56 -4.41
CA PRO A 19 6.38 -0.09 -3.82
C PRO A 19 6.10 -1.48 -3.24
N PHE A 20 4.83 -1.87 -3.11
CA PHE A 20 4.38 -3.10 -2.47
C PHE A 20 3.92 -4.17 -3.45
N ILE A 21 3.83 -3.89 -4.75
CA ILE A 21 3.53 -4.91 -5.75
C ILE A 21 4.78 -5.77 -6.03
N SER A 22 4.54 -7.04 -6.37
CA SER A 22 5.60 -7.96 -6.77
C SER A 22 6.22 -7.56 -8.11
N LYS A 23 7.50 -7.85 -8.27
CA LYS A 23 8.20 -7.79 -9.56
C LYS A 23 8.37 -9.18 -10.17
N ASP A 24 7.94 -10.23 -9.47
CA ASP A 24 8.04 -11.62 -9.89
C ASP A 24 6.93 -11.96 -10.88
N ASN A 25 7.32 -12.41 -12.06
CA ASN A 25 6.40 -12.83 -13.11
C ASN A 25 5.76 -14.21 -12.86
N ALA A 26 6.28 -14.98 -11.89
CA ALA A 26 5.68 -16.27 -11.53
C ALA A 26 4.33 -16.11 -10.82
N ARG A 27 4.05 -14.93 -10.26
CA ARG A 27 2.80 -14.61 -9.57
C ARG A 27 2.20 -13.30 -10.08
N PRO A 28 1.65 -13.27 -11.31
CA PRO A 28 1.17 -12.04 -11.94
C PRO A 28 0.12 -11.28 -11.11
N ILE A 29 -0.72 -12.01 -10.36
CA ILE A 29 -1.76 -11.37 -9.53
C ILE A 29 -1.18 -10.49 -8.42
N LEU A 30 0.04 -10.76 -7.93
CA LEU A 30 0.74 -9.91 -6.95
C LEU A 30 1.34 -8.64 -7.59
N GLN A 31 1.27 -8.51 -8.92
CA GLN A 31 1.62 -7.27 -9.63
C GLN A 31 0.43 -6.30 -9.69
N THR A 32 -0.67 -6.61 -9.01
CA THR A 32 -1.89 -5.80 -8.98
C THR A 32 -2.13 -5.18 -7.63
N ILE A 33 -3.04 -4.22 -7.61
CA ILE A 33 -3.66 -3.68 -6.40
C ILE A 33 -5.04 -4.35 -6.27
N LYS A 34 -5.29 -5.03 -5.15
CA LYS A 34 -6.61 -5.55 -4.80
C LYS A 34 -7.46 -4.42 -4.23
N LEU A 35 -8.56 -4.11 -4.88
CA LEU A 35 -9.60 -3.21 -4.39
C LEU A 35 -10.72 -4.05 -3.79
N ASN A 36 -10.88 -4.00 -2.48
CA ASN A 36 -11.99 -4.63 -1.75
C ASN A 36 -12.95 -3.53 -1.32
N CYS A 37 -14.13 -3.50 -1.96
CA CYS A 37 -15.13 -2.46 -1.75
C CYS A 37 -16.30 -2.98 -0.93
N SER A 38 -16.64 -2.26 0.15
CA SER A 38 -17.81 -2.48 0.97
C SER A 38 -18.20 -1.19 1.72
N ASP A 39 -19.49 -1.03 1.98
CA ASP A 39 -20.03 0.00 2.87
C ASP A 39 -19.55 1.43 2.59
N GLY A 40 -19.41 1.78 1.30
CA GLY A 40 -18.97 3.11 0.87
C GLY A 40 -17.47 3.36 0.96
N TYR A 41 -16.67 2.31 1.22
CA TYR A 41 -15.22 2.37 1.28
C TYR A 41 -14.57 1.33 0.38
N CYS A 42 -13.37 1.65 -0.06
CA CYS A 42 -12.47 0.71 -0.72
C CYS A 42 -11.21 0.54 0.12
N ILE A 43 -10.84 -0.70 0.42
CA ILE A 43 -9.52 -1.05 0.94
C ILE A 43 -8.67 -1.49 -0.24
N ALA A 44 -7.73 -0.63 -0.63
CA ALA A 44 -6.73 -0.93 -1.64
C ALA A 44 -5.54 -1.63 -0.98
N SER A 45 -5.25 -2.86 -1.40
CA SER A 45 -4.17 -3.68 -0.84
C SER A 45 -3.14 -4.03 -1.90
N ALA A 46 -1.87 -4.02 -1.53
CA ALA A 46 -0.78 -4.52 -2.38
C ALA A 46 0.20 -5.33 -1.53
N CYS A 47 0.74 -6.41 -2.09
CA CYS A 47 1.63 -7.33 -1.41
C CYS A 47 2.62 -7.96 -2.39
N ASP A 48 3.88 -8.13 -1.99
CA ASP A 48 4.90 -8.85 -2.77
C ASP A 48 5.34 -10.17 -2.13
N GLY A 49 4.67 -10.58 -1.04
CA GLY A 49 5.01 -11.78 -0.26
C GLY A 49 5.89 -11.48 0.95
N PHE A 50 6.53 -10.30 1.04
CA PHE A 50 7.37 -9.88 2.15
C PHE A 50 6.85 -8.66 2.88
N LYS A 51 6.07 -7.83 2.21
CA LYS A 51 5.46 -6.61 2.75
C LYS A 51 4.07 -6.42 2.19
N LEU A 52 3.21 -5.80 2.97
CA LEU A 52 1.80 -5.56 2.68
C LEU A 52 1.46 -4.12 3.04
N ILE A 53 0.62 -3.50 2.23
CA ILE A 53 -0.04 -2.23 2.55
C ILE A 53 -1.55 -2.39 2.39
N ASN A 54 -2.31 -1.81 3.31
CA ASN A 54 -3.75 -1.56 3.20
C ASN A 54 -4.00 -0.06 3.24
N PHE A 55 -4.73 0.46 2.28
CA PHE A 55 -5.05 1.88 2.18
C PHE A 55 -6.56 2.05 2.01
N LYS A 56 -7.23 2.58 3.02
CA LYS A 56 -8.68 2.78 3.03
C LYS A 56 -9.04 4.16 2.47
N VAL A 57 -9.95 4.19 1.49
CA VAL A 57 -10.48 5.42 0.89
C VAL A 57 -11.99 5.33 0.72
N PRO A 58 -12.72 6.46 0.73
CA PRO A 58 -14.13 6.48 0.36
C PRO A 58 -14.31 6.17 -1.12
N CYS A 59 -15.36 5.42 -1.44
CA CYS A 59 -15.75 5.12 -2.82
C CYS A 59 -17.26 4.92 -2.92
N SER A 60 -17.78 4.94 -4.15
CA SER A 60 -19.10 4.45 -4.50
C SER A 60 -18.92 3.22 -5.39
N ALA A 61 -19.31 2.06 -4.90
CA ALA A 61 -19.20 0.79 -5.60
C ALA A 61 -20.18 -0.22 -5.02
N ASP A 62 -20.52 -1.24 -5.83
CA ASP A 62 -21.11 -2.46 -5.31
C ASP A 62 -20.08 -3.22 -4.47
N ASN A 63 -20.54 -3.95 -3.45
CA ASN A 63 -19.66 -4.78 -2.65
C ASN A 63 -18.96 -5.83 -3.54
N GLY A 64 -17.64 -5.95 -3.40
CA GLY A 64 -16.89 -6.90 -4.20
C GLY A 64 -15.38 -6.61 -4.24
N VAL A 65 -14.67 -7.45 -4.98
CA VAL A 65 -13.22 -7.40 -5.12
C VAL A 65 -12.82 -7.26 -6.58
N LEU A 66 -11.91 -6.34 -6.87
CA LEU A 66 -11.30 -6.16 -8.19
C LEU A 66 -9.79 -5.98 -8.05
N CYS A 67 -9.01 -6.76 -8.80
CA CYS A 67 -7.57 -6.57 -8.90
C CYS A 67 -7.24 -5.71 -10.13
N ILE A 68 -6.56 -4.59 -9.92
CA ILE A 68 -6.19 -3.64 -10.98
C ILE A 68 -4.67 -3.54 -11.11
N PRO A 69 -4.11 -3.40 -12.32
CA PRO A 69 -2.69 -3.13 -12.49
C PRO A 69 -2.34 -1.69 -12.09
N ILE A 70 -1.04 -1.43 -11.87
CA ILE A 70 -0.52 -0.07 -11.78
C ILE A 70 -0.60 0.57 -13.17
N ILE A 71 -1.24 1.73 -13.23
CA ILE A 71 -1.34 2.53 -14.46
C ILE A 71 -0.70 3.89 -14.27
N LYS A 72 -0.39 4.56 -15.38
CA LYS A 72 0.02 5.97 -15.35
C LYS A 72 -1.24 6.83 -15.13
N THR A 73 -1.27 7.56 -14.04
CA THR A 73 -2.37 8.50 -13.77
C THR A 73 -2.21 9.79 -14.58
N PRO A 74 -3.30 10.39 -15.06
CA PRO A 74 -3.28 11.73 -15.64
C PRO A 74 -2.68 12.77 -14.70
N THR A 75 -2.33 13.93 -15.23
CA THR A 75 -1.82 15.05 -14.41
C THR A 75 -2.93 15.74 -13.64
N LYS A 76 -4.14 15.75 -14.18
CA LYS A 76 -5.33 16.43 -13.62
C LYS A 76 -6.55 15.51 -13.73
N GLY A 77 -7.46 15.64 -12.80
CA GLY A 77 -8.73 14.93 -12.76
C GLY A 77 -9.52 15.30 -11.51
N THR A 78 -10.81 15.01 -11.50
CA THR A 78 -11.69 15.19 -10.33
C THR A 78 -12.15 13.84 -9.78
N GLN A 79 -12.34 12.88 -10.68
CA GLN A 79 -12.91 11.57 -10.37
C GLN A 79 -12.32 10.51 -11.31
N VAL A 80 -12.33 9.27 -10.86
CA VAL A 80 -12.09 8.11 -11.72
C VAL A 80 -13.24 7.12 -11.54
N ILE A 81 -13.71 6.58 -12.68
CA ILE A 81 -14.64 5.47 -12.72
C ILE A 81 -13.90 4.25 -13.27
N ILE A 82 -13.84 3.20 -12.49
CA ILE A 82 -13.19 1.94 -12.85
C ILE A 82 -14.30 0.95 -13.17
N THR A 83 -14.27 0.40 -14.37
CA THR A 83 -15.25 -0.60 -14.82
C THR A 83 -14.54 -1.88 -15.16
N ASP A 84 -15.00 -2.99 -14.55
CA ASP A 84 -14.55 -4.34 -14.85
C ASP A 84 -15.41 -4.92 -15.98
N ASN A 85 -14.78 -5.21 -17.13
CA ASN A 85 -15.40 -5.78 -18.33
C ASN A 85 -14.72 -7.12 -18.62
N GLU A 86 -15.18 -8.21 -18.04
CA GLU A 86 -14.67 -9.58 -18.24
C GLU A 86 -13.15 -9.72 -18.46
N LYS A 87 -12.61 -9.25 -19.60
CA LYS A 87 -11.21 -9.38 -20.01
C LYS A 87 -10.39 -8.09 -19.82
N GLU A 88 -11.06 -6.95 -19.62
CA GLU A 88 -10.45 -5.64 -19.60
C GLU A 88 -10.95 -4.81 -18.42
N ILE A 89 -10.14 -3.87 -18.00
CA ILE A 89 -10.49 -2.87 -16.99
C ILE A 89 -10.39 -1.50 -17.65
N THR A 90 -11.49 -0.75 -17.59
CA THR A 90 -11.55 0.62 -18.11
C THR A 90 -11.40 1.58 -16.94
N PHE A 91 -10.48 2.53 -17.05
CA PHE A 91 -10.31 3.68 -16.17
C PHE A 91 -10.78 4.92 -16.91
N ASP A 92 -11.90 5.49 -16.50
CA ASP A 92 -12.47 6.71 -17.06
C ASP A 92 -12.18 7.89 -16.12
N PHE A 93 -11.31 8.80 -16.56
CA PHE A 93 -10.91 10.00 -15.83
C PHE A 93 -11.70 11.24 -16.25
N ILE A 94 -12.81 11.08 -16.99
CA ILE A 94 -13.62 12.14 -17.60
C ILE A 94 -12.91 12.78 -18.82
N THR A 95 -11.63 13.14 -18.67
CA THR A 95 -10.83 13.78 -19.73
C THR A 95 -10.18 12.78 -20.67
N GLU A 96 -9.89 11.59 -20.19
CA GLU A 96 -9.29 10.50 -20.95
C GLU A 96 -9.75 9.15 -20.41
N LYS A 97 -9.71 8.15 -21.27
CA LYS A 97 -9.97 6.75 -20.90
C LYS A 97 -8.74 5.92 -21.15
N GLN A 98 -8.43 5.03 -20.19
CA GLN A 98 -7.40 4.02 -20.34
C GLN A 98 -8.06 2.65 -20.23
N VAL A 99 -7.77 1.76 -21.18
CA VAL A 99 -8.23 0.39 -21.18
C VAL A 99 -7.01 -0.51 -21.02
N VAL A 100 -7.05 -1.41 -20.07
CA VAL A 100 -5.95 -2.34 -19.80
C VAL A 100 -6.49 -3.76 -19.73
N ARG A 101 -5.69 -4.72 -20.15
CA ARG A 101 -6.03 -6.15 -20.02
C ARG A 101 -6.06 -6.53 -18.54
N LYS A 102 -7.08 -7.27 -18.14
CA LYS A 102 -7.20 -7.83 -16.79
C LYS A 102 -6.13 -8.90 -16.57
N ILE A 103 -5.49 -8.87 -15.41
CA ILE A 103 -4.59 -9.94 -15.00
C ILE A 103 -5.44 -11.04 -14.40
N GLU A 104 -5.40 -12.23 -14.99
CA GLU A 104 -6.14 -13.39 -14.53
C GLU A 104 -5.51 -13.97 -13.26
N GLY A 105 -6.35 -14.51 -12.39
CA GLY A 105 -5.95 -15.15 -11.15
C GLY A 105 -6.90 -14.83 -10.00
N GLU A 106 -6.89 -15.68 -8.99
CA GLU A 106 -7.64 -15.45 -7.77
C GLU A 106 -6.98 -14.30 -6.97
N ALA A 107 -7.81 -13.39 -6.45
CA ALA A 107 -7.34 -12.29 -5.63
C ALA A 107 -6.61 -12.81 -4.39
N PHE A 108 -5.42 -12.27 -4.13
CA PHE A 108 -4.62 -12.67 -2.97
C PHE A 108 -5.29 -12.30 -1.64
N LYS A 109 -5.13 -13.17 -0.64
CA LYS A 109 -5.66 -12.95 0.71
C LYS A 109 -4.79 -11.91 1.43
N THR A 110 -5.43 -10.99 2.12
CA THR A 110 -4.77 -9.95 2.95
C THR A 110 -5.34 -9.91 4.36
N GLU A 111 -6.42 -10.64 4.58
CA GLU A 111 -7.14 -10.73 5.84
C GLU A 111 -6.27 -11.48 6.87
N GLY A 112 -6.20 -10.95 8.10
CA GLY A 112 -5.45 -11.57 9.19
C GLY A 112 -3.95 -11.25 9.24
N PHE A 113 -3.34 -10.64 8.19
CA PHE A 113 -1.93 -10.25 8.25
C PHE A 113 -1.68 -8.96 9.04
N ILE A 114 -2.62 -8.01 8.98
CA ILE A 114 -2.60 -6.83 9.84
C ILE A 114 -3.71 -7.04 10.87
N THR A 115 -3.33 -7.36 12.10
CA THR A 115 -4.25 -7.66 13.19
C THR A 115 -4.62 -6.41 13.97
N ASN A 116 -5.73 -6.50 14.72
CA ASN A 116 -6.15 -5.47 15.68
C ASN A 116 -5.74 -5.82 17.12
N ASP A 117 -4.83 -6.79 17.29
CA ASP A 117 -4.33 -7.18 18.60
C ASP A 117 -3.61 -6.00 19.27
N GLU A 118 -3.73 -5.89 20.59
CA GLU A 118 -3.03 -4.85 21.33
C GLU A 118 -1.52 -5.08 21.29
N PRO A 119 -0.73 -4.11 20.80
CA PRO A 119 0.72 -4.26 20.74
C PRO A 119 1.33 -4.17 22.13
N THR A 120 2.38 -4.93 22.39
CA THR A 120 3.17 -4.84 23.62
C THR A 120 3.83 -3.46 23.76
N ILE A 121 4.30 -2.89 22.66
CA ILE A 121 4.91 -1.56 22.61
C ILE A 121 4.39 -0.83 21.37
N ARG A 122 3.98 0.42 21.54
CA ARG A 122 3.57 1.31 20.45
C ARG A 122 4.47 2.53 20.41
N ILE A 123 5.26 2.70 19.35
CA ILE A 123 6.17 3.82 19.17
C ILE A 123 5.74 4.65 17.97
N GLY A 124 5.67 5.97 18.16
CA GLY A 124 5.55 6.91 17.06
C GLY A 124 6.93 7.39 16.60
N PHE A 125 7.11 7.56 15.31
CA PHE A 125 8.33 8.14 14.73
C PHE A 125 8.03 8.93 13.46
N ASN A 126 8.96 9.82 13.11
CA ASN A 126 8.89 10.52 11.84
C ASN A 126 9.36 9.58 10.72
N PRO A 127 8.51 9.24 9.72
CA PRO A 127 8.85 8.30 8.66
C PRO A 127 10.08 8.72 7.85
N LYS A 128 10.31 10.03 7.70
CA LYS A 128 11.48 10.55 6.99
C LYS A 128 12.77 10.25 7.75
N LEU A 129 12.79 10.48 9.07
CA LEU A 129 13.98 10.19 9.88
C LEU A 129 14.30 8.70 9.92
N LEU A 130 13.26 7.84 10.00
CA LEU A 130 13.46 6.41 9.92
C LEU A 130 14.03 5.99 8.57
N LYS A 131 13.49 6.54 7.47
CA LYS A 131 14.01 6.28 6.13
C LYS A 131 15.46 6.71 6.00
N ASP A 132 15.80 7.93 6.41
CA ASP A 132 17.16 8.48 6.34
C ASP A 132 18.13 7.61 7.17
N ALA A 133 17.71 7.12 8.35
CA ALA A 133 18.50 6.20 9.16
C ALA A 133 18.73 4.85 8.46
N LEU A 134 17.69 4.26 7.85
CA LEU A 134 17.80 3.01 7.10
C LEU A 134 18.66 3.14 5.84
N ASP A 135 18.65 4.31 5.19
CA ASP A 135 19.50 4.57 4.02
C ASP A 135 21.01 4.48 4.37
N GLY A 136 21.39 4.65 5.66
CA GLY A 136 22.75 4.39 6.15
C GLY A 136 23.14 2.91 6.21
N PHE A 137 22.21 1.98 5.99
CA PHE A 137 22.42 0.52 6.08
C PHE A 137 22.18 -0.20 4.75
N THR A 138 22.23 0.49 3.63
CA THR A 138 21.93 -0.10 2.30
C THR A 138 22.87 -1.22 1.87
N ASP A 139 24.05 -1.30 2.46
CA ASP A 139 25.06 -2.35 2.29
C ASP A 139 24.85 -3.57 3.22
N GLU A 140 23.91 -3.48 4.17
CA GLU A 140 23.57 -4.56 5.09
C GLU A 140 22.44 -5.43 4.53
N LYS A 141 22.55 -6.75 4.72
CA LYS A 141 21.46 -7.69 4.40
C LYS A 141 20.36 -7.70 5.46
N ILE A 142 20.74 -7.48 6.70
CA ILE A 142 19.84 -7.52 7.86
C ILE A 142 20.21 -6.39 8.80
N VAL A 143 19.23 -5.61 9.19
CA VAL A 143 19.33 -4.61 10.26
C VAL A 143 18.46 -5.06 11.42
N LYS A 144 19.02 -5.14 12.61
CA LYS A 144 18.27 -5.43 13.85
C LYS A 144 17.65 -4.13 14.36
N ILE A 145 16.46 -4.23 14.94
CA ILE A 145 15.78 -3.12 15.58
C ILE A 145 15.61 -3.45 17.06
N ASP A 146 16.31 -2.72 17.92
CA ASP A 146 16.21 -2.84 19.37
C ASP A 146 15.30 -1.76 19.91
N VAL A 147 14.18 -2.15 20.52
CA VAL A 147 13.20 -1.27 21.16
C VAL A 147 13.28 -1.49 22.67
N ILE A 148 13.65 -0.44 23.42
CA ILE A 148 13.76 -0.52 24.87
C ILE A 148 12.43 -0.15 25.52
N ASP A 149 11.91 1.03 25.18
CA ASP A 149 10.60 1.52 25.60
C ASP A 149 10.07 2.58 24.62
N GLU A 150 8.84 3.01 24.81
CA GLU A 150 8.14 3.96 23.93
C GLU A 150 8.75 5.39 23.94
N ARG A 151 9.62 5.72 24.91
CA ARG A 151 10.20 7.05 25.12
C ARG A 151 11.65 7.15 24.66
N LYS A 152 12.38 6.06 24.68
CA LYS A 152 13.81 6.02 24.30
C LYS A 152 14.05 5.85 22.81
N GLY A 153 12.98 5.55 22.05
CA GLY A 153 13.10 5.28 20.63
C GLY A 153 13.59 3.88 20.35
N PHE A 154 14.21 3.71 19.21
CA PHE A 154 14.81 2.41 18.84
C PHE A 154 16.18 2.61 18.21
N ILE A 155 17.00 1.57 18.34
CA ILE A 155 18.36 1.53 17.81
C ILE A 155 18.36 0.56 16.62
N LEU A 156 18.82 1.03 15.49
CA LEU A 156 19.15 0.20 14.32
C LEU A 156 20.57 -0.31 14.48
N ARG A 157 20.78 -1.63 14.35
CA ARG A 157 22.11 -2.26 14.45
C ARG A 157 22.43 -3.05 13.20
N GLY A 158 23.50 -2.68 12.54
CA GLY A 158 24.15 -3.44 11.48
C GLY A 158 25.38 -4.19 11.99
N THR A 159 26.25 -4.60 11.07
CA THR A 159 27.47 -5.35 11.40
C THR A 159 28.48 -4.49 12.16
N ASN A 160 28.69 -3.25 11.75
CA ASN A 160 29.69 -2.33 12.29
C ASN A 160 29.20 -0.90 12.48
N LYS A 161 27.89 -0.70 12.46
CA LYS A 161 27.26 0.61 12.60
C LYS A 161 25.94 0.54 13.37
N GLU A 162 25.64 1.63 14.03
CA GLU A 162 24.42 1.80 14.80
C GLU A 162 23.81 3.16 14.51
N ALA A 163 22.49 3.24 14.52
CA ALA A 163 21.77 4.50 14.43
C ALA A 163 20.63 4.54 15.45
N LEU A 164 20.41 5.69 16.05
CA LEU A 164 19.29 5.96 16.96
C LEU A 164 18.22 6.76 16.22
N VAL A 165 16.97 6.32 16.31
CA VAL A 165 15.81 7.09 15.86
C VAL A 165 14.96 7.44 17.09
N LEU A 166 14.87 8.75 17.39
CA LEU A 166 14.09 9.23 18.52
C LEU A 166 12.58 9.15 18.23
N PRO A 167 11.78 8.85 19.25
CA PRO A 167 10.34 8.75 19.09
C PRO A 167 9.68 10.13 18.96
N VAL A 168 8.50 10.12 18.35
CA VAL A 168 7.55 11.23 18.40
C VAL A 168 6.46 10.85 19.41
N TYR A 169 6.20 11.74 20.38
CA TYR A 169 5.16 11.47 21.36
C TYR A 169 3.79 11.35 20.69
N LEU A 170 3.17 10.19 20.87
CA LEU A 170 1.78 9.98 20.48
C LEU A 170 0.90 10.67 21.53
N ARG A 171 0.13 11.67 21.10
CA ARG A 171 -0.94 12.22 21.97
C ARG A 171 -1.98 11.11 22.16
N LYS A 172 -2.33 10.87 23.43
CA LYS A 172 -3.44 9.97 23.81
C LYS A 172 -4.75 10.56 23.35
#